data_57260e048dd30990595ad413d7952830
#
_entry.id   57260e048dd30990595ad413d7952830
#
_cell.length_a   1.000
_cell.length_b   1.000
_cell.length_c   1.000
_cell.angle_alpha   90.00
_cell.angle_beta   90.00
_cell.angle_gamma   90.00
#
_symmetry.space_group_name_H-M   'P 1'
#
loop_
_entity.id
_entity.type
_entity.pdbx_description
1 polymer ?
#
loop_
_entity_poly.entity_id
_entity_poly.type
_entity_poly.pdbx_seq_one_letter_code
_entity_poly.pdbx_strand_id
1 'polypeptide(L)'
;VKNDIVWMNIFEDIINDYLKNIELILHRPHQNVRTYNTYVKVEKIKRWTPSLEDEYAENKIAKKLDNYWFELKESDSTINTRENRFVKHTLTHIGKRLSKILNEVLTNNRNDELSDDHRLRLLGYKERIYKLEHNPFFRTVGKFEGMSQDSMVLQSRAGYQQVYKDWIKLRRGIDLYNGASNIGTLQIWEIYEL
;
A
#
# COMPACT_ATOMS: atom_id res chain seq x y z
N VAL A 1 -19.33 23.59 16.73
CA VAL A 1 -18.07 23.76 17.52
C VAL A 1 -17.70 22.50 18.30
N LYS A 2 -18.59 21.94 19.18
CA LYS A 2 -18.25 20.73 19.96
C LYS A 2 -18.10 19.47 19.06
N ASN A 3 -18.95 19.29 18.07
CA ASN A 3 -18.95 18.13 17.20
C ASN A 3 -17.73 18.12 16.26
N ASP A 4 -17.28 19.27 15.80
CA ASP A 4 -16.12 19.38 14.89
C ASP A 4 -14.81 19.03 15.61
N ILE A 5 -14.69 19.38 16.90
CA ILE A 5 -13.53 19.02 17.73
C ILE A 5 -13.48 17.51 17.96
N VAL A 6 -14.61 16.88 18.25
CA VAL A 6 -14.67 15.42 18.45
C VAL A 6 -14.34 14.68 17.17
N TRP A 7 -14.91 15.11 16.04
CA TRP A 7 -14.59 14.52 14.72
C TRP A 7 -13.10 14.63 14.41
N MET A 8 -12.52 15.80 14.65
CA MET A 8 -11.09 16.03 14.39
C MET A 8 -10.20 15.11 15.23
N ASN A 9 -10.50 14.92 16.51
CA ASN A 9 -9.74 14.03 17.38
C ASN A 9 -9.82 12.57 16.88
N ILE A 10 -11.01 12.09 16.53
CA ILE A 10 -11.20 10.74 15.98
C ILE A 10 -10.44 10.58 14.65
N PHE A 11 -10.52 11.59 13.78
CA PHE A 11 -9.80 11.59 12.51
C PHE A 11 -8.29 11.54 12.74
N GLU A 12 -7.78 12.33 13.68
CA GLU A 12 -6.34 12.35 14.03
C GLU A 12 -5.86 11.00 14.57
N ASP A 13 -6.65 10.35 15.41
CA ASP A 13 -6.31 9.01 15.94
C ASP A 13 -6.23 7.99 14.81
N ILE A 14 -7.24 7.97 13.93
CA ILE A 14 -7.27 7.01 12.80
C ILE A 14 -6.13 7.28 11.83
N ILE A 15 -5.85 8.54 11.46
CA ILE A 15 -4.78 8.84 10.50
C ILE A 15 -3.39 8.57 11.09
N ASN A 16 -3.20 8.78 12.39
CA ASN A 16 -1.97 8.43 13.08
C ASN A 16 -1.72 6.93 13.04
N ASP A 17 -2.74 6.14 13.38
CA ASP A 17 -2.63 4.69 13.37
C ASP A 17 -2.39 4.17 11.95
N TYR A 18 -3.12 4.68 10.97
CA TYR A 18 -2.93 4.39 9.55
C TYR A 18 -1.48 4.63 9.10
N LEU A 19 -0.90 5.80 9.41
CA LEU A 19 0.46 6.15 8.99
C LEU A 19 1.52 5.29 9.68
N LYS A 20 1.36 4.98 10.97
CA LYS A 20 2.24 4.04 11.70
C LYS A 20 2.24 2.66 11.06
N ASN A 21 1.07 2.18 10.64
CA ASN A 21 0.98 0.87 10.02
C ASN A 21 1.54 0.84 8.59
N ILE A 22 1.51 1.96 7.85
CA ILE A 22 2.25 2.08 6.58
C ILE A 22 3.76 2.01 6.83
N GLU A 23 4.27 2.69 7.85
CA GLU A 23 5.68 2.63 8.23
C GLU A 23 6.09 1.19 8.61
N LEU A 24 5.23 0.46 9.34
CA LEU A 24 5.45 -0.95 9.64
C LEU A 24 5.53 -1.81 8.36
N ILE A 25 4.66 -1.56 7.39
CA ILE A 25 4.68 -2.25 6.08
C ILE A 25 5.99 -1.96 5.33
N LEU A 26 6.48 -0.73 5.35
CA LEU A 26 7.74 -0.36 4.72
C LEU A 26 8.94 -1.12 5.30
N HIS A 27 8.92 -1.43 6.61
CA HIS A 27 9.95 -2.24 7.25
C HIS A 27 9.85 -3.74 6.91
N ARG A 28 8.63 -4.27 6.72
CA ARG A 28 8.38 -5.70 6.45
C ARG A 28 7.32 -5.89 5.36
N PRO A 29 7.63 -5.50 4.12
CA PRO A 29 6.67 -5.55 3.04
C PRO A 29 6.28 -6.99 2.69
N HIS A 30 5.08 -7.14 2.17
CA HIS A 30 4.67 -8.39 1.54
C HIS A 30 5.43 -8.61 0.24
N GLN A 31 5.92 -9.83 0.05
CA GLN A 31 6.66 -10.23 -1.15
C GLN A 31 6.04 -11.49 -1.74
N ASN A 32 5.96 -11.54 -3.04
CA ASN A 32 5.61 -12.75 -3.78
C ASN A 32 6.87 -13.31 -4.43
N VAL A 33 7.01 -14.62 -4.37
CA VAL A 33 8.04 -15.33 -5.11
C VAL A 33 7.51 -15.61 -6.52
N ARG A 34 8.28 -15.18 -7.54
CA ARG A 34 8.04 -15.53 -8.93
C ARG A 34 9.07 -16.55 -9.35
N THR A 35 8.59 -17.66 -9.87
CA THR A 35 9.45 -18.67 -10.51
C THR A 35 9.36 -18.47 -12.01
N TYR A 36 10.50 -18.46 -12.67
CA TYR A 36 10.60 -18.34 -14.12
C TYR A 36 11.69 -19.29 -14.64
N ASN A 37 11.54 -19.69 -15.89
CA ASN A 37 12.50 -20.57 -16.54
C ASN A 37 13.54 -19.71 -17.27
N THR A 38 14.81 -20.00 -17.01
CA THR A 38 15.95 -19.37 -17.67
C THR A 38 16.69 -20.44 -18.44
N TYR A 39 17.07 -20.12 -19.68
CA TYR A 39 17.83 -21.04 -20.54
C TYR A 39 19.29 -20.63 -20.54
N VAL A 40 20.17 -21.56 -20.16
CA VAL A 40 21.61 -21.30 -20.05
C VAL A 40 22.41 -22.41 -20.71
N LYS A 41 23.61 -22.06 -21.16
CA LYS A 41 24.61 -23.08 -21.60
C LYS A 41 25.24 -23.74 -20.37
N VAL A 42 25.78 -24.95 -20.58
CA VAL A 42 26.36 -25.79 -19.51
C VAL A 42 27.38 -25.03 -18.65
N GLU A 43 28.20 -24.17 -19.27
CA GLU A 43 29.25 -23.40 -18.57
C GLU A 43 28.67 -22.39 -17.53
N LYS A 44 27.40 -22.04 -17.68
CA LYS A 44 26.72 -21.07 -16.80
C LYS A 44 25.90 -21.73 -15.68
N ILE A 45 25.84 -23.07 -15.64
CA ILE A 45 25.15 -23.80 -14.59
C ILE A 45 25.97 -23.69 -13.29
N LYS A 46 25.48 -22.91 -12.33
CA LYS A 46 26.15 -22.72 -11.02
C LYS A 46 25.83 -23.83 -10.02
N ARG A 47 24.66 -24.44 -10.15
CA ARG A 47 24.18 -25.46 -9.22
C ARG A 47 23.57 -26.61 -10.02
N TRP A 48 24.14 -27.79 -9.86
CA TRP A 48 23.68 -29.02 -10.49
C TRP A 48 22.56 -29.66 -9.64
N THR A 49 21.56 -30.15 -10.29
CA THR A 49 20.54 -31.02 -9.72
C THR A 49 20.60 -32.39 -10.40
N PRO A 50 20.13 -33.48 -9.76
CA PRO A 50 20.15 -34.79 -10.39
C PRO A 50 19.53 -34.79 -11.80
N SER A 51 18.42 -34.10 -11.97
CA SER A 51 17.76 -33.96 -13.27
C SER A 51 18.62 -33.27 -14.34
N LEU A 52 19.39 -32.24 -13.95
CA LEU A 52 20.31 -31.57 -14.88
C LEU A 52 21.54 -32.42 -15.20
N GLU A 53 21.97 -33.24 -14.25
CA GLU A 53 23.09 -34.18 -14.45
C GLU A 53 22.69 -35.26 -15.45
N ASP A 54 21.47 -35.83 -15.32
CA ASP A 54 20.94 -36.80 -16.26
C ASP A 54 20.80 -36.21 -17.67
N GLU A 55 20.19 -35.01 -17.75
CA GLU A 55 20.03 -34.26 -19.02
C GLU A 55 21.38 -33.95 -19.67
N TYR A 56 22.38 -33.56 -18.86
CA TYR A 56 23.74 -33.33 -19.35
C TYR A 56 24.38 -34.62 -19.90
N ALA A 57 24.25 -35.75 -19.19
CA ALA A 57 24.78 -37.02 -19.59
C ALA A 57 24.16 -37.50 -20.92
N GLU A 58 22.88 -37.39 -21.09
CA GLU A 58 22.17 -37.73 -22.32
C GLU A 58 22.64 -36.86 -23.50
N ASN A 59 22.75 -35.54 -23.33
CA ASN A 59 23.18 -34.61 -24.38
C ASN A 59 24.68 -34.74 -24.72
N LYS A 60 25.50 -35.14 -23.74
CA LYS A 60 26.90 -35.45 -23.95
C LYS A 60 27.04 -36.70 -24.81
N ILE A 61 26.29 -37.76 -24.54
CA ILE A 61 26.27 -38.98 -25.35
C ILE A 61 25.79 -38.68 -26.77
N ALA A 62 24.76 -37.84 -26.92
CA ALA A 62 24.22 -37.43 -28.22
C ALA A 62 25.09 -36.41 -28.96
N LYS A 63 26.23 -35.95 -28.40
CA LYS A 63 27.14 -34.92 -28.95
C LYS A 63 26.43 -33.61 -29.31
N LYS A 64 25.45 -33.20 -28.53
CA LYS A 64 24.63 -32.02 -28.79
C LYS A 64 24.93 -30.84 -27.86
N LEU A 65 25.88 -30.94 -26.92
CA LEU A 65 26.13 -29.95 -25.85
C LEU A 65 26.47 -28.55 -26.38
N ASP A 66 27.15 -28.42 -27.51
CA ASP A 66 27.59 -27.12 -28.04
C ASP A 66 26.41 -26.18 -28.36
N ASN A 67 25.27 -26.75 -28.74
CA ASN A 67 24.06 -26.02 -29.10
C ASN A 67 22.90 -26.23 -28.13
N TYR A 68 23.12 -26.92 -27.01
CA TYR A 68 22.08 -27.24 -26.06
C TYR A 68 21.95 -26.18 -24.97
N TRP A 69 20.71 -25.81 -24.63
CA TRP A 69 20.38 -24.89 -23.58
C TRP A 69 19.60 -25.61 -22.49
N PHE A 70 20.15 -25.57 -21.28
CA PHE A 70 19.55 -26.17 -20.12
C PHE A 70 18.49 -25.24 -19.52
N GLU A 71 17.34 -25.78 -19.19
CA GLU A 71 16.28 -25.04 -18.53
C GLU A 71 16.50 -25.01 -17.03
N LEU A 72 16.72 -23.83 -16.48
CA LEU A 72 16.83 -23.62 -15.04
C LEU A 72 15.59 -22.92 -14.51
N LYS A 73 15.07 -23.42 -13.38
CA LYS A 73 14.04 -22.73 -12.62
C LYS A 73 14.70 -21.77 -11.64
N GLU A 74 14.56 -20.50 -11.90
CA GLU A 74 15.02 -19.45 -11.02
C GLU A 74 13.83 -18.82 -10.28
N SER A 75 14.07 -18.36 -9.05
CA SER A 75 13.05 -17.69 -8.25
C SER A 75 13.55 -16.32 -7.86
N ASP A 76 12.70 -15.32 -8.06
CA ASP A 76 12.94 -13.96 -7.63
C ASP A 76 11.80 -13.47 -6.76
N SER A 77 12.10 -12.64 -5.78
CA SER A 77 11.10 -12.04 -4.91
C SER A 77 10.73 -10.64 -5.40
N THR A 78 9.44 -10.38 -5.49
CA THR A 78 8.95 -9.07 -5.88
C THR A 78 8.08 -8.45 -4.79
N ILE A 79 8.33 -7.17 -4.50
CA ILE A 79 7.48 -6.35 -3.65
C ILE A 79 6.32 -5.70 -4.43
N ASN A 80 6.28 -5.84 -5.74
CA ASN A 80 5.19 -5.32 -6.57
C ASN A 80 3.96 -6.22 -6.51
N THR A 81 3.43 -6.42 -5.31
CA THR A 81 2.24 -7.24 -5.03
C THR A 81 0.96 -6.40 -5.10
N ARG A 82 -0.20 -7.06 -5.21
CA ARG A 82 -1.51 -6.37 -5.23
C ARG A 82 -1.74 -5.60 -3.94
N GLU A 83 -1.34 -6.15 -2.81
CA GLU A 83 -1.48 -5.55 -1.49
C GLU A 83 -0.63 -4.28 -1.35
N ASN A 84 0.62 -4.30 -1.81
CA ASN A 84 1.48 -3.12 -1.80
C ASN A 84 0.97 -2.04 -2.77
N ARG A 85 0.41 -2.43 -3.92
CA ARG A 85 -0.28 -1.50 -4.83
C ARG A 85 -1.52 -0.88 -4.18
N PHE A 86 -2.27 -1.67 -3.42
CA PHE A 86 -3.40 -1.16 -2.63
C PHE A 86 -2.93 -0.15 -1.59
N VAL A 87 -1.89 -0.45 -0.80
CA VAL A 87 -1.34 0.49 0.20
C VAL A 87 -0.91 1.80 -0.46
N LYS A 88 -0.19 1.74 -1.58
CA LYS A 88 0.17 2.93 -2.37
C LYS A 88 -1.05 3.73 -2.80
N HIS A 89 -2.07 3.05 -3.33
CA HIS A 89 -3.32 3.68 -3.78
C HIS A 89 -4.02 4.41 -2.64
N THR A 90 -4.18 3.76 -1.47
CA THR A 90 -4.85 4.35 -0.31
C THR A 90 -4.10 5.58 0.19
N LEU A 91 -2.77 5.52 0.26
CA LEU A 91 -1.92 6.63 0.69
C LEU A 91 -2.09 7.84 -0.23
N THR A 92 -1.98 7.65 -1.54
CA THR A 92 -2.18 8.72 -2.53
C THR A 92 -3.59 9.30 -2.47
N HIS A 93 -4.60 8.47 -2.28
CA HIS A 93 -5.98 8.92 -2.20
C HIS A 93 -6.24 9.79 -0.96
N ILE A 94 -5.76 9.34 0.21
CA ILE A 94 -5.88 10.10 1.47
C ILE A 94 -5.12 11.42 1.35
N GLY A 95 -3.91 11.41 0.80
CA GLY A 95 -3.09 12.62 0.60
C GLY A 95 -3.79 13.66 -0.27
N LYS A 96 -4.39 13.25 -1.38
CA LYS A 96 -5.17 14.15 -2.25
C LYS A 96 -6.39 14.74 -1.53
N ARG A 97 -7.14 13.90 -0.81
CA ARG A 97 -8.33 14.36 -0.08
C ARG A 97 -7.98 15.30 1.06
N LEU A 98 -6.95 14.98 1.84
CA LEU A 98 -6.47 15.87 2.90
C LEU A 98 -6.01 17.22 2.34
N SER A 99 -5.30 17.22 1.20
CA SER A 99 -4.91 18.46 0.52
C SER A 99 -6.12 19.29 0.08
N LYS A 100 -7.20 18.65 -0.39
CA LYS A 100 -8.44 19.34 -0.74
C LYS A 100 -9.09 19.98 0.48
N ILE A 101 -9.24 19.26 1.57
CA ILE A 101 -9.81 19.77 2.83
C ILE A 101 -8.98 20.96 3.33
N LEU A 102 -7.65 20.86 3.37
CA LEU A 102 -6.77 21.93 3.78
C LEU A 102 -6.93 23.18 2.91
N ASN A 103 -7.02 23.01 1.59
CA ASN A 103 -7.24 24.13 0.69
C ASN A 103 -8.61 24.80 0.94
N GLU A 104 -9.67 24.04 1.14
CA GLU A 104 -10.99 24.58 1.45
C GLU A 104 -11.00 25.34 2.77
N VAL A 105 -10.34 24.82 3.80
CA VAL A 105 -10.19 25.50 5.11
C VAL A 105 -9.40 26.79 4.98
N LEU A 106 -8.34 26.80 4.15
CA LEU A 106 -7.49 27.98 3.98
C LEU A 106 -8.13 29.07 3.09
N THR A 107 -8.95 28.68 2.11
CA THR A 107 -9.53 29.62 1.12
C THR A 107 -10.86 30.21 1.54
N ASN A 108 -11.69 29.46 2.30
CA ASN A 108 -13.07 29.84 2.57
C ASN A 108 -13.27 30.75 3.78
N ASN A 109 -12.23 31.38 4.34
CA ASN A 109 -12.29 32.22 5.54
C ASN A 109 -13.06 31.60 6.73
N ARG A 110 -13.22 30.27 6.76
CA ARG A 110 -13.71 29.53 7.93
C ARG A 110 -12.64 29.48 9.03
N ASN A 111 -11.86 30.56 9.12
CA ASN A 111 -10.77 30.72 10.10
C ASN A 111 -11.25 30.58 11.54
N ASP A 112 -12.54 30.82 11.78
CA ASP A 112 -13.14 30.75 13.13
C ASP A 112 -13.59 29.35 13.54
N GLU A 113 -13.64 28.38 12.62
CA GLU A 113 -14.16 27.02 12.88
C GLU A 113 -13.07 26.04 13.31
N LEU A 114 -11.83 26.20 12.83
CA LEU A 114 -10.70 25.36 13.20
C LEU A 114 -9.63 26.17 13.96
N SER A 115 -9.24 25.69 15.13
CA SER A 115 -8.13 26.31 15.86
C SER A 115 -6.81 26.18 15.06
N ASP A 116 -5.90 27.14 15.26
CA ASP A 116 -4.59 27.14 14.61
C ASP A 116 -3.80 25.86 14.89
N ASP A 117 -3.99 25.28 16.07
CA ASP A 117 -3.39 24.02 16.47
C ASP A 117 -3.87 22.82 15.61
N HIS A 118 -5.17 22.71 15.33
CA HIS A 118 -5.69 21.69 14.43
C HIS A 118 -5.18 21.86 13.00
N ARG A 119 -5.05 23.09 12.54
CA ARG A 119 -4.51 23.40 11.21
C ARG A 119 -3.06 22.98 11.09
N LEU A 120 -2.25 23.28 12.09
CA LEU A 120 -0.83 22.86 12.13
C LEU A 120 -0.70 21.33 12.13
N ARG A 121 -1.57 20.62 12.89
CA ARG A 121 -1.57 19.15 12.89
C ARG A 121 -1.94 18.57 11.53
N LEU A 122 -2.97 19.09 10.87
CA LEU A 122 -3.35 18.65 9.53
C LEU A 122 -2.23 18.87 8.49
N LEU A 123 -1.51 19.99 8.59
CA LEU A 123 -0.34 20.24 7.76
C LEU A 123 0.77 19.24 8.04
N GLY A 124 1.00 18.89 9.31
CA GLY A 124 1.95 17.84 9.72
C GLY A 124 1.60 16.46 9.11
N TYR A 125 0.32 16.08 9.12
CA TYR A 125 -0.11 14.83 8.47
C TYR A 125 0.10 14.87 6.96
N LYS A 126 -0.21 15.98 6.31
CA LYS A 126 0.04 16.15 4.87
C LYS A 126 1.52 15.99 4.53
N GLU A 127 2.41 16.61 5.31
CA GLU A 127 3.85 16.47 5.12
C GLU A 127 4.33 15.03 5.32
N ARG A 128 3.84 14.35 6.35
CA ARG A 128 4.17 12.94 6.62
C ARG A 128 3.70 12.02 5.50
N ILE A 129 2.48 12.22 4.99
CA ILE A 129 1.96 11.50 3.83
C ILE A 129 2.86 11.73 2.61
N TYR A 130 3.21 12.97 2.34
CA TYR A 130 4.09 13.32 1.22
C TYR A 130 5.43 12.60 1.30
N LYS A 131 6.07 12.58 2.48
CA LYS A 131 7.33 11.86 2.70
C LYS A 131 7.17 10.34 2.44
N LEU A 132 6.08 9.76 2.91
CA LEU A 132 5.78 8.34 2.68
C LEU A 132 5.55 8.02 1.20
N GLU A 133 4.76 8.83 0.48
CA GLU A 133 4.53 8.65 -0.97
C GLU A 133 5.82 8.68 -1.79
N HIS A 134 6.80 9.49 -1.37
CA HIS A 134 8.09 9.62 -2.04
C HIS A 134 9.13 8.60 -1.58
N ASN A 135 8.75 7.66 -0.69
CA ASN A 135 9.64 6.58 -0.29
C ASN A 135 10.05 5.72 -1.52
N PRO A 136 11.34 5.36 -1.65
CA PRO A 136 11.83 4.52 -2.76
C PRO A 136 11.05 3.22 -2.96
N PHE A 137 10.52 2.63 -1.89
CA PHE A 137 9.66 1.46 -1.94
C PHE A 137 8.50 1.64 -2.92
N PHE A 138 7.77 2.76 -2.84
CA PHE A 138 6.60 2.98 -3.68
C PHE A 138 6.93 3.31 -5.14
N ARG A 139 8.19 3.62 -5.46
CA ARG A 139 8.62 3.79 -6.86
C ARG A 139 8.60 2.47 -7.62
N THR A 140 8.92 1.37 -6.96
CA THR A 140 8.94 0.02 -7.55
C THR A 140 7.57 -0.66 -7.57
N VAL A 141 6.60 -0.12 -6.83
CA VAL A 141 5.24 -0.63 -6.74
C VAL A 141 4.37 0.01 -7.82
N GLY A 142 3.72 -0.80 -8.63
CA GLY A 142 2.86 -0.38 -9.74
C GLY A 142 1.54 0.27 -9.31
N LYS A 143 0.68 0.54 -10.28
CA LYS A 143 -0.69 1.03 -10.03
C LYS A 143 -1.57 -0.09 -9.46
N PHE A 144 -2.54 0.32 -8.64
CA PHE A 144 -3.58 -0.58 -8.15
C PHE A 144 -4.70 -0.68 -9.19
N GLU A 145 -5.00 -1.89 -9.63
CA GLU A 145 -5.99 -2.21 -10.66
C GLU A 145 -7.29 -2.82 -10.09
N GLY A 146 -7.43 -2.72 -8.76
CA GLY A 146 -8.52 -3.36 -8.04
C GLY A 146 -8.13 -4.75 -7.49
N MET A 147 -9.02 -5.29 -6.69
CA MET A 147 -8.93 -6.67 -6.19
C MET A 147 -10.13 -7.45 -6.67
N SER A 148 -9.86 -8.56 -7.34
CA SER A 148 -10.90 -9.49 -7.81
C SER A 148 -11.37 -10.46 -6.73
N GLN A 149 -10.60 -10.58 -5.65
CA GLN A 149 -10.86 -11.47 -4.52
C GLN A 149 -10.32 -10.86 -3.23
N ASP A 150 -10.87 -11.28 -2.10
CA ASP A 150 -10.39 -10.89 -0.78
C ASP A 150 -8.96 -11.37 -0.57
N SER A 151 -8.08 -10.45 -0.18
CA SER A 151 -6.70 -10.76 0.11
C SER A 151 -6.53 -11.20 1.56
N MET A 152 -6.07 -12.43 1.78
CA MET A 152 -5.72 -12.92 3.12
C MET A 152 -4.66 -12.03 3.80
N VAL A 153 -3.75 -11.43 3.04
CA VAL A 153 -2.73 -10.51 3.56
C VAL A 153 -3.37 -9.26 4.15
N LEU A 154 -4.36 -8.68 3.47
CA LEU A 154 -5.09 -7.51 3.97
C LEU A 154 -6.01 -7.87 5.15
N GLN A 155 -6.40 -9.13 5.30
CA GLN A 155 -7.27 -9.56 6.39
C GLN A 155 -6.52 -9.94 7.66
N SER A 156 -5.29 -10.49 7.54
CA SER A 156 -4.61 -11.12 8.68
C SER A 156 -3.19 -10.63 8.95
N ARG A 157 -2.49 -10.06 7.95
CA ARG A 157 -1.10 -9.66 8.13
C ARG A 157 -0.98 -8.34 8.88
N ALA A 158 -0.10 -8.32 9.90
CA ALA A 158 0.19 -7.12 10.68
C ALA A 158 0.58 -5.92 9.79
N GLY A 159 0.07 -4.76 10.12
CA GLY A 159 0.16 -3.53 9.32
C GLY A 159 -0.88 -3.47 8.21
N TYR A 160 -0.98 -4.49 7.36
CA TYR A 160 -1.92 -4.51 6.23
C TYR A 160 -3.38 -4.55 6.67
N GLN A 161 -3.71 -5.39 7.65
CA GLN A 161 -5.06 -5.48 8.20
C GLN A 161 -5.50 -4.13 8.77
N GLN A 162 -4.62 -3.47 9.51
CA GLN A 162 -4.96 -2.20 10.14
C GLN A 162 -5.09 -1.08 9.08
N VAL A 163 -4.16 -1.00 8.12
CA VAL A 163 -4.25 -0.06 6.99
C VAL A 163 -5.57 -0.24 6.24
N TYR A 164 -6.02 -1.49 6.02
CA TYR A 164 -7.29 -1.75 5.35
C TYR A 164 -8.49 -1.26 6.16
N LYS A 165 -8.53 -1.54 7.48
CA LYS A 165 -9.59 -1.07 8.38
C LYS A 165 -9.63 0.45 8.46
N ASP A 166 -8.48 1.08 8.66
CA ASP A 166 -8.37 2.53 8.80
C ASP A 166 -8.68 3.25 7.48
N TRP A 167 -8.31 2.65 6.34
CA TRP A 167 -8.71 3.13 5.03
C TRP A 167 -10.23 3.22 4.88
N ILE A 168 -10.96 2.18 5.29
CA ILE A 168 -12.43 2.17 5.23
C ILE A 168 -13.01 3.29 6.11
N LYS A 169 -12.50 3.46 7.34
CA LYS A 169 -12.93 4.50 8.26
C LYS A 169 -12.64 5.90 7.71
N LEU A 170 -11.40 6.14 7.26
CA LEU A 170 -10.98 7.43 6.70
C LEU A 170 -11.76 7.78 5.44
N ARG A 171 -12.00 6.82 4.56
CA ARG A 171 -12.80 7.03 3.35
C ARG A 171 -14.22 7.46 3.71
N ARG A 172 -14.89 6.75 4.62
CA ARG A 172 -16.25 7.09 5.07
C ARG A 172 -16.27 8.44 5.78
N GLY A 173 -15.36 8.69 6.72
CA GLY A 173 -15.29 9.95 7.45
C GLY A 173 -15.03 11.16 6.55
N ILE A 174 -14.14 11.04 5.57
CA ILE A 174 -13.85 12.11 4.61
C ILE A 174 -15.03 12.33 3.64
N ASP A 175 -15.71 11.26 3.21
CA ASP A 175 -16.89 11.38 2.35
C ASP A 175 -18.04 12.08 3.08
N LEU A 176 -18.22 11.83 4.37
CA LEU A 176 -19.18 12.52 5.21
C LEU A 176 -18.83 14.00 5.40
N TYR A 177 -17.58 14.36 5.61
CA TYR A 177 -17.15 15.74 5.69
C TYR A 177 -17.47 16.52 4.41
N ASN A 178 -17.19 15.92 3.23
CA ASN A 178 -17.53 16.52 1.94
C ASN A 178 -19.05 16.58 1.65
N GLY A 179 -19.83 15.65 2.25
CA GLY A 179 -21.30 15.62 2.14
C GLY A 179 -22.01 16.47 3.20
N ALA A 180 -21.38 16.69 4.35
CA ALA A 180 -21.97 17.35 5.53
C ALA A 180 -22.10 18.88 5.40
N SER A 181 -21.61 19.47 4.32
CA SER A 181 -22.04 20.84 3.99
C SER A 181 -23.57 20.93 3.77
N ASN A 182 -24.28 19.79 3.70
CA ASN A 182 -25.74 19.73 3.48
C ASN A 182 -26.51 18.79 4.42
N ILE A 183 -25.87 18.03 5.32
CA ILE A 183 -26.57 17.04 6.16
C ILE A 183 -26.09 17.18 7.62
N GLY A 184 -27.05 17.43 8.52
CA GLY A 184 -26.77 17.68 9.95
C GLY A 184 -25.97 16.54 10.63
N THR A 185 -25.20 16.94 11.58
CA THR A 185 -24.17 16.25 12.38
C THR A 185 -24.62 14.94 13.07
N LEU A 186 -25.89 14.58 13.06
CA LEU A 186 -26.44 13.41 13.77
C LEU A 186 -26.14 12.05 13.10
N GLN A 187 -25.89 12.02 11.80
CA GLN A 187 -25.63 10.76 11.08
C GLN A 187 -24.18 10.27 11.18
N ILE A 188 -23.28 11.08 11.71
CA ILE A 188 -21.85 10.73 11.82
C ILE A 188 -21.62 9.69 12.92
N TRP A 189 -22.41 9.72 14.00
CA TRP A 189 -22.26 8.84 15.15
C TRP A 189 -22.66 7.38 14.90
N GLU A 190 -23.69 7.14 14.09
CA GLU A 190 -24.17 5.77 13.80
C GLU A 190 -23.17 4.92 12.99
N ILE A 191 -22.17 5.53 12.37
CA ILE A 191 -21.19 4.84 11.52
C ILE A 191 -19.96 4.38 12.32
N TYR A 192 -19.70 4.94 13.49
CA TYR A 192 -18.55 4.60 14.33
C TYR A 192 -18.87 3.59 15.45
N GLU A 193 -20.14 3.30 15.71
CA GLU A 193 -20.59 2.31 16.71
C GLU A 193 -20.79 0.89 16.13
N LEU A 194 -20.59 0.67 14.82
CA LEU A 194 -20.58 -0.63 14.15
C LEU A 194 -19.15 -1.04 13.78
#